data_58e9b60990f2ab1510d07e71ce8ebc5e
#
_entry.id   58e9b60990f2ab1510d07e71ce8ebc5e
#
_cell.length_a   1.000
_cell.length_b   1.000
_cell.length_c   1.000
_cell.angle_alpha   90.00
_cell.angle_beta   90.00
_cell.angle_gamma   90.00
#
_symmetry.space_group_name_H-M   'P 1'
#
loop_
_entity.id
_entity.type
_entity.pdbx_description
1 polymer ?
#
loop_
_entity_poly.entity_id
_entity_poly.type
_entity_poly.pdbx_seq_one_letter_code
_entity_poly.pdbx_strand_id
1 'polypeptide(L)'
;SQFDIPVQKRVARDVTKRLESMQKWGSKVTGVMTAGEGMLCFIARAGLGGGPNLSLTVLYLALLHVADSRQGKLGTRYNILMDNTGGDNKNAEMVAFIAWLVLADHFRDASFFCQLKGHTFTVLDQSFNTMISQLLGQAIYTVSSLLQFIFQFLQPYGCQEVIELH
;
A
#
# COMPACT_ATOMS: atom_id res chain seq x y z
N SER A 1 2.77 -4.96 1.73
CA SER A 1 2.08 -5.75 0.68
C SER A 1 1.35 -4.84 -0.28
N GLN A 2 1.36 -5.19 -1.54
CA GLN A 2 0.76 -4.45 -2.63
C GLN A 2 -0.32 -5.31 -3.30
N PHE A 3 -1.53 -4.76 -3.48
CA PHE A 3 -2.65 -5.48 -4.11
C PHE A 3 -3.33 -4.64 -5.17
N ASP A 4 -3.72 -5.31 -6.25
CA ASP A 4 -4.69 -4.76 -7.17
C ASP A 4 -6.09 -5.12 -6.65
N ILE A 5 -6.92 -4.11 -6.38
CA ILE A 5 -8.32 -4.36 -6.10
C ILE A 5 -8.95 -4.90 -7.38
N PRO A 6 -9.44 -6.14 -7.38
CA PRO A 6 -10.09 -6.69 -8.55
C PRO A 6 -11.26 -5.79 -8.94
N VAL A 7 -11.34 -5.47 -10.20
CA VAL A 7 -12.51 -4.77 -10.72
C VAL A 7 -13.75 -5.57 -10.33
N GLN A 8 -14.66 -4.96 -9.58
CA GLN A 8 -15.85 -5.64 -9.09
C GLN A 8 -16.63 -6.20 -10.27
N LYS A 9 -16.57 -7.51 -10.47
CA LYS A 9 -17.37 -8.22 -11.47
C LYS A 9 -18.84 -8.37 -11.06
N ARG A 10 -19.15 -8.17 -9.77
CA ARG A 10 -20.49 -8.25 -9.23
C ARG A 10 -21.01 -6.85 -8.88
N VAL A 11 -21.36 -6.10 -9.85
CA VAL A 11 -22.40 -5.08 -9.66
C VAL A 11 -23.70 -5.84 -9.44
N ALA A 12 -24.55 -5.34 -8.53
CA ALA A 12 -25.81 -5.99 -8.17
C ALA A 12 -26.54 -6.54 -9.39
N ARG A 13 -27.27 -7.64 -9.24
CA ARG A 13 -27.94 -8.38 -10.32
C ARG A 13 -28.83 -7.55 -11.26
N ASP A 14 -29.12 -6.31 -10.87
CA ASP A 14 -30.00 -5.36 -11.59
C ASP A 14 -29.26 -4.32 -12.44
N VAL A 15 -27.93 -4.45 -12.60
CA VAL A 15 -27.18 -3.55 -13.47
C VAL A 15 -27.44 -3.91 -14.92
N THR A 16 -28.03 -2.98 -15.65
CA THR A 16 -28.28 -3.14 -17.10
C THR A 16 -26.97 -3.37 -17.84
N LYS A 17 -27.00 -4.16 -18.94
CA LYS A 17 -25.84 -4.42 -19.82
C LYS A 17 -25.07 -3.14 -20.21
N ARG A 18 -25.74 -1.99 -20.19
CA ARG A 18 -25.15 -0.69 -20.48
C ARG A 18 -24.18 -0.21 -19.41
N LEU A 19 -24.43 -0.53 -18.13
CA LEU A 19 -23.51 -0.25 -17.03
C LEU A 19 -22.35 -1.25 -16.98
N GLU A 20 -22.58 -2.49 -17.45
CA GLU A 20 -21.51 -3.50 -17.55
C GLU A 20 -20.43 -3.11 -18.57
N SER A 21 -20.78 -2.32 -19.60
CA SER A 21 -19.85 -1.81 -20.62
C SER A 21 -19.07 -0.57 -20.17
N MET A 22 -19.44 0.06 -19.04
CA MET A 22 -18.70 1.22 -18.54
C MET A 22 -17.32 0.82 -18.09
N GLN A 23 -16.36 1.69 -18.35
CA GLN A 23 -14.97 1.49 -17.95
C GLN A 23 -14.87 1.32 -16.42
N LYS A 24 -14.42 0.17 -15.99
CA LYS A 24 -14.23 -0.13 -14.57
C LYS A 24 -12.91 0.46 -14.11
N TRP A 25 -12.92 1.15 -12.99
CA TRP A 25 -11.75 1.76 -12.43
C TRP A 25 -11.00 0.73 -11.58
N GLY A 26 -9.76 0.44 -11.98
CA GLY A 26 -8.83 -0.30 -11.14
C GLY A 26 -8.19 0.63 -10.12
N SER A 27 -7.96 0.15 -8.93
CA SER A 27 -7.18 0.86 -7.91
C SER A 27 -6.16 -0.09 -7.31
N LYS A 28 -4.95 0.40 -7.08
CA LYS A 28 -3.89 -0.35 -6.42
C LYS A 28 -3.82 0.08 -4.95
N VAL A 29 -3.86 -0.87 -4.04
CA VAL A 29 -3.74 -0.59 -2.60
C VAL A 29 -2.40 -1.11 -2.10
N THR A 30 -1.67 -0.25 -1.41
CA THR A 30 -0.38 -0.58 -0.82
C THR A 30 -0.40 -0.25 0.67
N GLY A 31 -0.07 -1.20 1.51
CA GLY A 31 0.05 -1.00 2.95
C GLY A 31 1.50 -0.94 3.39
N VAL A 32 1.79 -0.01 4.29
CA VAL A 32 3.06 0.10 4.99
C VAL A 32 2.82 0.02 6.49
N MET A 33 3.41 -0.97 7.14
CA MET A 33 3.35 -1.11 8.59
C MET A 33 4.67 -0.69 9.19
N THR A 34 4.62 0.27 10.11
CA THR A 34 5.78 0.77 10.83
C THR A 34 5.73 0.33 12.28
N ALA A 35 6.79 -0.31 12.75
CA ALA A 35 6.89 -0.78 14.13
C ALA A 35 6.75 0.39 15.12
N GLY A 36 5.77 0.29 16.02
CA GLY A 36 5.46 1.31 17.02
C GLY A 36 4.59 2.49 16.54
N GLU A 37 4.34 2.60 15.24
CA GLU A 37 3.50 3.69 14.68
C GLU A 37 2.18 3.18 14.12
N GLY A 38 2.11 1.92 13.69
CA GLY A 38 0.91 1.35 13.07
C GLY A 38 1.03 1.21 11.55
N MET A 39 -0.11 1.24 10.87
CA MET A 39 -0.22 1.02 9.43
C MET A 39 -0.72 2.27 8.70
N LEU A 40 -0.10 2.57 7.58
CA LEU A 40 -0.59 3.50 6.57
C LEU A 40 -1.05 2.71 5.35
N CYS A 41 -2.14 3.12 4.76
CA CYS A 41 -2.67 2.53 3.55
C CYS A 41 -2.71 3.57 2.43
N PHE A 42 -2.14 3.24 1.28
CA PHE A 42 -2.08 4.13 0.12
C PHE A 42 -2.92 3.55 -1.01
N ILE A 43 -3.72 4.40 -1.65
CA ILE A 43 -4.54 4.01 -2.79
C ILE A 43 -4.11 4.81 -4.01
N ALA A 44 -3.60 4.12 -5.02
CA ALA A 44 -3.30 4.69 -6.32
C ALA A 44 -4.42 4.39 -7.30
N ARG A 45 -4.89 5.42 -8.01
CA ARG A 45 -5.90 5.26 -9.07
C ARG A 45 -5.31 4.57 -10.30
N ALA A 46 -6.17 3.94 -11.08
CA ALA A 46 -5.83 3.46 -12.42
C ALA A 46 -5.27 4.64 -13.24
N GLY A 47 -4.09 4.45 -13.82
CA GLY A 47 -3.41 5.50 -14.59
C GLY A 47 -2.15 6.07 -13.92
N LEU A 48 -2.01 5.96 -12.59
CA LEU A 48 -0.74 6.33 -11.92
C LEU A 48 0.41 5.34 -12.20
N GLY A 49 0.14 4.28 -12.93
CA GLY A 49 1.13 3.24 -13.17
C GLY A 49 1.41 2.40 -11.91
N GLY A 50 2.24 1.40 -12.09
CA GLY A 50 2.77 0.56 -11.02
C GLY A 50 4.29 0.59 -11.06
N GLY A 51 4.91 -0.39 -10.41
CA GLY A 51 6.34 -0.60 -10.47
C GLY A 51 7.12 0.19 -9.42
N PRO A 52 8.44 0.34 -9.64
CA PRO A 52 9.35 0.88 -8.63
C PRO A 52 8.96 2.27 -8.13
N ASN A 53 8.55 3.15 -9.03
CA ASN A 53 8.22 4.55 -8.68
C ASN A 53 7.08 4.64 -7.68
N LEU A 54 6.03 3.82 -7.84
CA LEU A 54 4.92 3.80 -6.88
C LEU A 54 5.40 3.29 -5.53
N SER A 55 6.17 2.19 -5.50
CA SER A 55 6.73 1.63 -4.27
C SER A 55 7.61 2.64 -3.53
N LEU A 56 8.48 3.35 -4.25
CA LEU A 56 9.36 4.37 -3.69
C LEU A 56 8.58 5.57 -3.14
N THR A 57 7.57 6.04 -3.88
CA THR A 57 6.70 7.14 -3.44
C THR A 57 6.00 6.77 -2.14
N VAL A 58 5.42 5.57 -2.07
CA VAL A 58 4.74 5.08 -0.87
C VAL A 58 5.70 4.99 0.32
N LEU A 59 6.90 4.44 0.12
CA LEU A 59 7.90 4.35 1.19
C LEU A 59 8.37 5.73 1.67
N TYR A 60 8.58 6.65 0.73
CA TYR A 60 8.98 8.01 1.06
C TYR A 60 7.91 8.75 1.87
N LEU A 61 6.65 8.68 1.43
CA LEU A 61 5.52 9.29 2.15
C LEU A 61 5.33 8.66 3.53
N ALA A 62 5.50 7.35 3.67
CA ALA A 62 5.45 6.68 4.96
C ALA A 62 6.59 7.16 5.88
N LEU A 63 7.79 7.36 5.37
CA LEU A 63 8.91 7.93 6.13
C LEU A 63 8.62 9.37 6.58
N LEU A 64 8.06 10.21 5.71
CA LEU A 64 7.66 11.58 6.07
C LEU A 64 6.62 11.56 7.20
N HIS A 65 5.61 10.71 7.11
CA HIS A 65 4.60 10.57 8.15
C HIS A 65 5.22 10.19 9.50
N VAL A 66 6.15 9.22 9.51
CA VAL A 66 6.88 8.83 10.74
C VAL A 66 7.77 9.96 11.24
N ALA A 67 8.42 10.71 10.36
CA ALA A 67 9.22 11.86 10.76
C ALA A 67 8.36 12.94 11.42
N ASP A 68 7.19 13.22 10.87
CA ASP A 68 6.24 14.19 11.41
C ASP A 68 5.72 13.75 12.79
N SER A 69 5.28 12.48 12.93
CA SER A 69 4.80 11.94 14.20
C SER A 69 5.86 11.98 15.30
N ARG A 70 7.12 11.83 14.94
CA ARG A 70 8.27 11.84 15.85
C ARG A 70 8.98 13.19 15.97
N GLN A 71 8.38 14.26 15.45
CA GLN A 71 8.97 15.61 15.47
C GLN A 71 10.38 15.66 14.85
N GLY A 72 10.58 14.98 13.74
CA GLY A 72 11.85 14.88 13.02
C GLY A 72 12.86 13.89 13.60
N LYS A 73 12.56 13.22 14.70
CA LYS A 73 13.46 12.27 15.36
C LYS A 73 13.31 10.87 14.78
N LEU A 74 13.90 10.64 13.63
CA LEU A 74 14.02 9.29 13.08
C LEU A 74 15.09 8.49 13.84
N GLY A 75 14.96 7.15 13.83
CA GLY A 75 15.98 6.26 14.37
C GLY A 75 17.27 6.30 13.54
N THR A 76 18.36 5.74 14.09
CA THR A 76 19.65 5.67 13.38
C THR A 76 19.69 4.57 12.31
N ARG A 77 18.76 3.64 12.33
CA ARG A 77 18.68 2.50 11.42
C ARG A 77 17.32 2.41 10.76
N TYR A 78 17.32 2.11 9.48
CA TYR A 78 16.12 1.87 8.71
C TYR A 78 16.10 0.46 8.13
N ASN A 79 15.19 -0.38 8.58
CA ASN A 79 15.04 -1.75 8.11
C ASN A 79 13.70 -1.90 7.42
N ILE A 80 13.71 -2.32 6.16
CA ILE A 80 12.51 -2.54 5.37
C ILE A 80 12.34 -4.03 5.13
N LEU A 81 11.15 -4.55 5.40
CA LEU A 81 10.73 -5.87 4.98
C LEU A 81 9.66 -5.73 3.90
N MET A 82 9.90 -6.28 2.73
CA MET A 82 8.99 -6.18 1.59
C MET A 82 8.72 -7.53 0.96
N ASP A 83 7.64 -7.56 0.17
CA ASP A 83 7.33 -8.71 -0.66
C ASP A 83 8.39 -8.90 -1.76
N ASN A 84 8.60 -10.15 -2.16
CA ASN A 84 9.61 -10.53 -3.15
C ASN A 84 9.10 -10.36 -4.60
N THR A 85 8.47 -9.23 -4.89
CA THR A 85 8.05 -8.86 -6.26
C THR A 85 9.22 -8.20 -6.98
N GLY A 86 9.72 -8.86 -8.04
CA GLY A 86 10.90 -8.40 -8.77
C GLY A 86 10.73 -7.04 -9.44
N GLY A 87 9.55 -6.79 -10.03
CA GLY A 87 9.29 -5.53 -10.73
C GLY A 87 9.06 -4.33 -9.81
N ASP A 88 8.42 -4.54 -8.67
CA ASP A 88 8.00 -3.44 -7.80
C ASP A 88 9.01 -3.17 -6.66
N ASN A 89 9.61 -4.20 -6.09
CA ASN A 89 10.36 -4.07 -4.85
C ASN A 89 11.84 -4.50 -4.97
N LYS A 90 12.14 -5.50 -5.78
CA LYS A 90 13.50 -6.03 -5.92
C LYS A 90 14.16 -5.54 -7.21
N ASN A 91 14.53 -4.28 -7.21
CA ASN A 91 15.07 -3.59 -8.39
C ASN A 91 16.20 -2.63 -8.01
N ALA A 92 16.86 -2.07 -9.00
CA ALA A 92 17.99 -1.17 -8.83
C ALA A 92 17.55 0.17 -8.20
N GLU A 93 16.36 0.64 -8.51
CA GLU A 93 15.79 1.88 -7.99
C GLU A 93 15.59 1.81 -6.48
N MET A 94 15.14 0.67 -5.96
CA MET A 94 15.00 0.45 -4.52
C MET A 94 16.37 0.48 -3.83
N VAL A 95 17.38 -0.16 -4.41
CA VAL A 95 18.75 -0.14 -3.89
C VAL A 95 19.29 1.30 -3.87
N ALA A 96 19.07 2.05 -4.96
CA ALA A 96 19.51 3.43 -5.05
C ALA A 96 18.81 4.33 -4.02
N PHE A 97 17.50 4.14 -3.79
CA PHE A 97 16.76 4.87 -2.77
C PHE A 97 17.30 4.62 -1.36
N ILE A 98 17.57 3.35 -1.02
CA ILE A 98 18.12 2.99 0.29
C ILE A 98 19.53 3.55 0.46
N ALA A 99 20.36 3.49 -0.58
CA ALA A 99 21.68 4.09 -0.56
C ALA A 99 21.60 5.62 -0.39
N TRP A 100 20.65 6.28 -1.08
CA TRP A 100 20.42 7.70 -0.93
C TRP A 100 20.03 8.09 0.51
N LEU A 101 19.20 7.32 1.19
CA LEU A 101 18.83 7.59 2.59
C LEU A 101 20.04 7.62 3.53
N VAL A 102 21.05 6.79 3.27
CA VAL A 102 22.29 6.77 4.05
C VAL A 102 23.23 7.89 3.61
N LEU A 103 23.41 8.10 2.31
CA LEU A 103 24.30 9.14 1.78
C LEU A 103 23.84 10.56 2.12
N ALA A 104 22.52 10.76 2.22
CA ALA A 104 21.91 12.03 2.63
C ALA A 104 21.84 12.20 4.16
N ASP A 105 22.47 11.31 4.92
CA ASP A 105 22.53 11.31 6.40
C ASP A 105 21.17 11.28 7.11
N HIS A 106 20.15 10.71 6.43
CA HIS A 106 18.86 10.48 7.07
C HIS A 106 18.92 9.29 8.05
N PHE A 107 19.74 8.30 7.72
CA PHE A 107 20.02 7.13 8.59
C PHE A 107 21.49 6.77 8.51
N ARG A 108 22.03 6.27 9.63
CA ARG A 108 23.40 5.74 9.65
C ARG A 108 23.52 4.43 8.86
N ASP A 109 22.52 3.59 9.00
CA ASP A 109 22.44 2.28 8.36
C ASP A 109 21.02 2.07 7.78
N ALA A 110 20.93 1.52 6.58
CA ALA A 110 19.66 1.12 5.98
C ALA A 110 19.79 -0.27 5.34
N SER A 111 18.77 -1.09 5.53
CA SER A 111 18.71 -2.44 4.97
C SER A 111 17.33 -2.77 4.46
N PHE A 112 17.25 -3.57 3.42
CA PHE A 112 15.99 -4.15 3.01
C PHE A 112 16.08 -5.67 2.89
N PHE A 113 14.99 -6.30 3.21
CA PHE A 113 14.84 -7.75 3.18
C PHE A 113 13.63 -8.09 2.33
N CYS A 114 13.81 -9.01 1.40
CA CYS A 114 12.69 -9.56 0.63
C CYS A 114 12.27 -10.88 1.26
N GLN A 115 10.99 -11.05 1.50
CA GLN A 115 10.44 -12.29 2.03
C GLN A 115 10.62 -13.44 1.02
N LEU A 116 10.77 -14.65 1.51
CA LEU A 116 10.80 -15.83 0.64
C LEU A 116 9.44 -16.01 -0.04
N LYS A 117 9.48 -16.32 -1.33
CA LYS A 117 8.26 -16.58 -2.10
C LYS A 117 7.43 -17.70 -1.46
N GLY A 118 6.16 -17.44 -1.19
CA GLY A 118 5.25 -18.38 -0.54
C GLY A 118 5.26 -18.35 1.00
N HIS A 119 6.07 -17.51 1.64
CA HIS A 119 6.13 -17.35 3.09
C HIS A 119 5.67 -15.94 3.56
N THR A 120 4.88 -15.27 2.75
CA THR A 120 4.32 -13.93 3.02
C THR A 120 3.07 -14.03 3.92
N PHE A 121 3.22 -14.51 5.14
CA PHE A 121 2.14 -14.54 6.13
C PHE A 121 2.31 -13.42 7.16
N THR A 122 2.37 -12.18 6.70
CA THR A 122 2.35 -11.05 7.62
C THR A 122 0.91 -10.71 8.04
N VAL A 123 0.75 -10.04 9.18
CA VAL A 123 -0.55 -9.50 9.62
C VAL A 123 -1.15 -8.61 8.53
N LEU A 124 -0.29 -7.89 7.81
CA LEU A 124 -0.67 -7.02 6.70
C LEU A 124 -1.30 -7.83 5.54
N ASP A 125 -0.69 -8.94 5.13
CA ASP A 125 -1.23 -9.79 4.06
C ASP A 125 -2.56 -10.42 4.45
N GLN A 126 -2.68 -10.89 5.69
CA GLN A 126 -3.91 -11.47 6.22
C GLN A 126 -5.04 -10.45 6.27
N SER A 127 -4.75 -9.24 6.76
CA SER A 127 -5.74 -8.16 6.82
C SER A 127 -6.23 -7.77 5.44
N PHE A 128 -5.34 -7.65 4.47
CA PHE A 128 -5.70 -7.32 3.10
C PHE A 128 -6.50 -8.41 2.39
N ASN A 129 -6.12 -9.67 2.54
CA ASN A 129 -6.87 -10.79 1.97
C ASN A 129 -8.32 -10.83 2.51
N THR A 130 -8.49 -10.61 3.81
CA THR A 130 -9.81 -10.55 4.44
C THR A 130 -10.58 -9.31 3.95
N MET A 131 -9.92 -8.15 3.85
CA MET A 131 -10.50 -6.93 3.33
C MET A 131 -11.01 -7.09 1.90
N ILE A 132 -10.20 -7.67 1.01
CA ILE A 132 -10.59 -7.90 -0.39
C ILE A 132 -11.79 -8.85 -0.46
N SER A 133 -11.81 -9.91 0.36
CA SER A 133 -12.93 -10.85 0.39
C SER A 133 -14.24 -10.17 0.79
N GLN A 134 -14.20 -9.24 1.74
CA GLN A 134 -15.37 -8.45 2.14
C GLN A 134 -15.72 -7.39 1.11
N LEU A 135 -14.72 -6.72 0.52
CA LEU A 135 -14.91 -5.71 -0.52
C LEU A 135 -15.65 -6.27 -1.74
N LEU A 136 -15.36 -7.51 -2.12
CA LEU A 136 -16.04 -8.18 -3.24
C LEU A 136 -17.55 -8.38 -3.04
N GLY A 137 -18.02 -8.33 -1.79
CA GLY A 137 -19.43 -8.37 -1.43
C GLY A 137 -20.12 -7.00 -1.34
N GLN A 138 -19.37 -5.90 -1.46
CA GLN A 138 -19.88 -4.53 -1.29
C GLN A 138 -20.13 -3.84 -2.63
N ALA A 139 -21.16 -2.98 -2.65
CA ALA A 139 -21.42 -2.09 -3.77
C ALA A 139 -20.75 -0.73 -3.51
N ILE A 140 -19.53 -0.55 -4.01
CA ILE A 140 -18.75 0.68 -3.85
C ILE A 140 -18.71 1.42 -5.18
N TYR A 141 -19.28 2.62 -5.22
CA TYR A 141 -19.44 3.40 -6.45
C TYR A 141 -18.51 4.62 -6.53
N THR A 142 -17.92 5.05 -5.40
CA THR A 142 -17.05 6.23 -5.35
C THR A 142 -15.73 5.92 -4.67
N VAL A 143 -14.71 6.70 -5.02
CA VAL A 143 -13.40 6.60 -4.36
C VAL A 143 -13.54 6.90 -2.88
N SER A 144 -14.31 7.92 -2.51
CA SER A 144 -14.53 8.27 -1.09
C SER A 144 -15.15 7.11 -0.30
N SER A 145 -16.12 6.40 -0.88
CA SER A 145 -16.70 5.20 -0.24
C SER A 145 -15.69 4.07 -0.10
N LEU A 146 -14.78 3.92 -1.09
CA LEU A 146 -13.70 2.95 -1.03
C LEU A 146 -12.70 3.29 0.07
N LEU A 147 -12.25 4.54 0.15
CA LEU A 147 -11.35 5.03 1.20
C LEU A 147 -11.93 4.79 2.60
N GLN A 148 -13.20 5.16 2.77
CA GLN A 148 -13.91 4.98 4.04
C GLN A 148 -14.03 3.50 4.41
N PHE A 149 -14.40 2.64 3.46
CA PHE A 149 -14.49 1.19 3.69
C PHE A 149 -13.13 0.63 4.13
N ILE A 150 -12.06 0.95 3.41
CA ILE A 150 -10.70 0.46 3.70
C ILE A 150 -10.26 0.94 5.08
N PHE A 151 -10.47 2.22 5.40
CA PHE A 151 -10.12 2.76 6.71
C PHE A 151 -10.86 2.04 7.84
N GLN A 152 -12.20 1.94 7.76
CA GLN A 152 -13.02 1.28 8.77
C GLN A 152 -12.63 -0.19 8.96
N PHE A 153 -12.32 -0.88 7.85
CA PHE A 153 -11.92 -2.27 7.91
C PHE A 153 -10.53 -2.47 8.53
N LEU A 154 -9.56 -1.62 8.17
CA LEU A 154 -8.17 -1.77 8.60
C LEU A 154 -7.88 -1.11 9.96
N GLN A 155 -8.77 -0.27 10.48
CA GLN A 155 -8.61 0.38 11.78
C GLN A 155 -8.32 -0.60 12.93
N PRO A 156 -9.03 -1.74 13.06
CA PRO A 156 -8.72 -2.74 14.10
C PRO A 156 -7.33 -3.37 13.98
N TYR A 157 -6.73 -3.30 12.79
CA TYR A 157 -5.37 -3.80 12.51
C TYR A 157 -4.29 -2.71 12.67
N GLY A 158 -4.67 -1.55 13.23
CA GLY A 158 -3.76 -0.44 13.50
C GLY A 158 -3.59 0.53 12.32
N CYS A 159 -4.51 0.56 11.36
CA CYS A 159 -4.50 1.56 10.30
C CYS A 159 -4.79 2.95 10.88
N GLN A 160 -3.86 3.87 10.68
CA GLN A 160 -3.97 5.25 11.15
C GLN A 160 -4.59 6.15 10.09
N GLU A 161 -4.26 5.92 8.83
CA GLU A 161 -4.70 6.76 7.73
C GLU A 161 -4.77 5.97 6.42
N VAL A 162 -5.68 6.40 5.54
CA VAL A 162 -5.77 5.94 4.15
C VAL A 162 -5.55 7.14 3.24
N ILE A 163 -4.47 7.12 2.48
CA ILE A 163 -3.98 8.22 1.66
C ILE A 163 -4.24 7.90 0.18
N GLU A 164 -4.94 8.80 -0.51
CA GLU A 164 -5.12 8.72 -1.95
C GLU A 164 -3.94 9.37 -2.67
N LEU A 165 -3.36 8.66 -3.64
CA LEU A 165 -2.30 9.16 -4.51
C LEU A 165 -2.89 9.67 -5.83
N HIS A 166 -2.45 10.86 -6.24
CA HIS A 166 -2.88 11.56 -7.45
C HIS A 166 -1.75 11.71 -8.46
#